data_a5c16f8118bd338b3674741323ec334a
#
_entry.id   a5c16f8118bd338b3674741323ec334a
#
_cell.length_a   1.000
_cell.length_b   1.000
_cell.length_c   1.000
_cell.angle_alpha   90.00
_cell.angle_beta   90.00
_cell.angle_gamma   90.00
#
_symmetry.space_group_name_H-M   'P 1'
#
loop_
_entity.id
_entity.type
_entity.pdbx_description
1 polymer ?
#
loop_
_entity_poly.entity_id
_entity_poly.type
_entity_poly.pdbx_seq_one_letter_code
_entity_poly.pdbx_strand_id
1 'polypeptide(L)'
;MTKKKILVLSDHPLSPSGVGTQTKYMIEALLKTGRYQFICLGGAVKHENYTPQKVDPWGDDFRIFPVDGYGNHEIIRSVLQKERPDALWFMTDPRFYGWLWEIENEVRANLPMVYYHVWDNFPPPKFNADFYNSNDVVACISKVTHEILKTVAPEVESHYLPHAVNETY
;
A
#
# COMPACT_ATOMS: atom_id res chain seq x y z
N MET A 1 -18.80 8.41 -14.66
CA MET A 1 -17.52 8.93 -14.13
C MET A 1 -16.44 7.89 -14.33
N THR A 2 -15.25 8.32 -14.75
CA THR A 2 -14.10 7.41 -14.87
C THR A 2 -13.63 7.02 -13.46
N LYS A 3 -13.44 5.72 -13.19
CA LYS A 3 -12.95 5.24 -11.90
C LYS A 3 -11.51 5.68 -11.68
N LYS A 4 -11.18 6.01 -10.45
CA LYS A 4 -9.79 6.26 -10.03
C LYS A 4 -9.05 4.95 -9.85
N LYS A 5 -7.88 4.85 -10.44
CA LYS A 5 -7.04 3.66 -10.41
C LYS A 5 -5.99 3.76 -9.30
N ILE A 6 -6.02 2.83 -8.36
CA ILE A 6 -5.09 2.78 -7.23
C ILE A 6 -4.13 1.62 -7.42
N LEU A 7 -2.83 1.92 -7.42
CA LEU A 7 -1.78 0.91 -7.35
C LEU A 7 -1.54 0.58 -5.88
N VAL A 8 -1.56 -0.71 -5.55
CA VAL A 8 -1.40 -1.20 -4.17
C VAL A 8 -0.18 -2.10 -4.08
N LEU A 9 0.70 -1.83 -3.12
CA LEU A 9 1.81 -2.70 -2.74
C LEU A 9 1.58 -3.19 -1.31
N SER A 10 1.46 -4.50 -1.13
CA SER A 10 1.26 -5.12 0.18
C SER A 10 1.55 -6.62 0.11
N ASP A 11 1.33 -7.31 1.22
CA ASP A 11 1.12 -8.76 1.15
C ASP A 11 0.00 -9.06 0.15
N HIS A 12 0.12 -10.20 -0.52
CA HIS A 12 -0.91 -10.64 -1.47
C HIS A 12 -2.30 -10.60 -0.81
N PRO A 13 -3.28 -9.86 -1.37
CA PRO A 13 -4.59 -9.65 -0.71
C PRO A 13 -5.39 -10.92 -0.42
N LEU A 14 -5.08 -12.03 -1.10
CA LEU A 14 -5.70 -13.33 -0.86
C LEU A 14 -4.85 -14.24 0.03
N SER A 15 -3.72 -13.76 0.54
CA SER A 15 -2.90 -14.53 1.48
C SER A 15 -3.52 -14.51 2.89
N PRO A 16 -3.26 -15.52 3.73
CA PRO A 16 -3.77 -15.58 5.10
C PRO A 16 -2.95 -14.73 6.09
N SER A 17 -2.34 -13.63 5.64
CA SER A 17 -1.62 -12.68 6.49
C SER A 17 -2.55 -11.58 6.99
N GLY A 18 -2.21 -10.97 8.13
CA GLY A 18 -2.94 -9.81 8.65
C GLY A 18 -2.91 -8.63 7.70
N VAL A 19 -1.75 -8.34 7.09
CA VAL A 19 -1.58 -7.26 6.10
C VAL A 19 -2.41 -7.55 4.84
N GLY A 20 -2.34 -8.76 4.30
CA GLY A 20 -3.13 -9.16 3.13
C GLY A 20 -4.63 -9.07 3.38
N THR A 21 -5.09 -9.55 4.53
CA THR A 21 -6.50 -9.50 4.93
C THR A 21 -7.01 -8.06 5.06
N GLN A 22 -6.28 -7.17 5.74
CA GLN A 22 -6.66 -5.76 5.87
C GLN A 22 -6.63 -5.04 4.52
N THR A 23 -5.65 -5.32 3.68
CA THR A 23 -5.59 -4.80 2.31
C THR A 23 -6.82 -5.21 1.51
N LYS A 24 -7.21 -6.48 1.57
CA LYS A 24 -8.42 -6.98 0.92
C LYS A 24 -9.67 -6.26 1.40
N TYR A 25 -9.86 -6.13 2.71
CA TYR A 25 -11.04 -5.47 3.28
C TYR A 25 -11.13 -4.00 2.84
N MET A 26 -10.03 -3.27 2.86
CA MET A 26 -9.98 -1.89 2.39
C MET A 26 -10.35 -1.79 0.90
N ILE A 27 -9.78 -2.64 0.06
CA ILE A 27 -10.05 -2.67 -1.37
C ILE A 27 -11.54 -2.97 -1.62
N GLU A 28 -12.08 -4.03 -1.02
CA GLU A 28 -13.48 -4.42 -1.22
C GLU A 28 -14.46 -3.34 -0.74
N ALA A 29 -14.17 -2.67 0.39
CA ALA A 29 -14.99 -1.57 0.87
C ALA A 29 -15.02 -0.40 -0.12
N LEU A 30 -13.87 -0.05 -0.70
CA LEU A 30 -13.77 1.03 -1.68
C LEU A 30 -14.36 0.63 -3.04
N LEU A 31 -14.24 -0.62 -3.46
CA LEU A 31 -14.87 -1.14 -4.69
C LEU A 31 -16.39 -1.04 -4.63
N LYS A 32 -17.02 -1.30 -3.48
CA LYS A 32 -18.47 -1.15 -3.27
C LYS A 32 -18.98 0.27 -3.56
N THR A 33 -18.10 1.28 -3.49
CA THR A 33 -18.48 2.66 -3.83
C THR A 33 -18.63 2.89 -5.34
N GLY A 34 -18.13 1.98 -6.18
CA GLY A 34 -18.15 2.10 -7.64
C GLY A 34 -17.17 3.16 -8.20
N ARG A 35 -16.36 3.79 -7.34
CA ARG A 35 -15.50 4.94 -7.69
C ARG A 35 -14.07 4.55 -8.04
N TYR A 36 -13.63 3.35 -7.67
CA TYR A 36 -12.23 2.93 -7.74
C TYR A 36 -12.05 1.63 -8.51
N GLN A 37 -10.84 1.43 -9.00
CA GLN A 37 -10.29 0.16 -9.45
C GLN A 37 -8.89 -0.01 -8.85
N PHE A 38 -8.49 -1.25 -8.61
CA PHE A 38 -7.26 -1.58 -7.92
C PHE A 38 -6.38 -2.49 -8.75
N ILE A 39 -5.09 -2.16 -8.76
CA ILE A 39 -4.01 -3.03 -9.25
C ILE A 39 -3.11 -3.29 -8.06
N CYS A 40 -2.99 -4.56 -7.66
CA CYS A 40 -2.17 -4.95 -6.54
C CYS A 40 -0.90 -5.66 -7.02
N LEU A 41 0.25 -5.23 -6.52
CA LEU A 41 1.46 -6.04 -6.55
C LEU A 41 1.45 -6.91 -5.30
N GLY A 42 1.01 -8.15 -5.46
CA GLY A 42 0.81 -9.10 -4.36
C GLY A 42 2.11 -9.78 -3.97
N GLY A 43 2.72 -9.30 -2.89
CA GLY A 43 3.99 -9.79 -2.34
C GLY A 43 3.86 -10.71 -1.15
N ALA A 44 4.99 -10.94 -0.46
CA ALA A 44 5.15 -11.68 0.79
C ALA A 44 4.83 -13.19 0.74
N VAL A 45 4.51 -13.73 -0.40
CA VAL A 45 4.27 -15.17 -0.61
C VAL A 45 5.11 -15.69 -1.76
N LYS A 46 5.43 -16.98 -1.71
CA LYS A 46 6.06 -17.65 -2.84
C LYS A 46 4.98 -18.04 -3.85
N HIS A 47 5.14 -17.62 -5.09
CA HIS A 47 4.18 -17.89 -6.14
C HIS A 47 4.60 -19.12 -6.96
N GLU A 48 3.63 -19.97 -7.30
CA GLU A 48 3.80 -21.03 -8.29
C GLU A 48 3.53 -20.53 -9.70
N ASN A 49 2.68 -19.49 -9.80
CA ASN A 49 2.29 -18.89 -11.07
C ASN A 49 2.27 -17.36 -10.94
N TYR A 50 2.94 -16.69 -11.86
CA TYR A 50 3.04 -15.21 -11.93
C TYR A 50 2.01 -14.60 -12.89
N THR A 51 1.05 -15.36 -13.37
CA THR A 51 -0.03 -14.85 -14.23
C THR A 51 -0.91 -13.88 -13.41
N PRO A 52 -1.20 -12.68 -13.94
CA PRO A 52 -2.11 -11.74 -13.31
C PRO A 52 -3.49 -12.36 -13.07
N GLN A 53 -4.06 -12.08 -11.91
CA GLN A 53 -5.35 -12.62 -11.46
C GLN A 53 -6.39 -11.50 -11.40
N LYS A 54 -7.63 -11.85 -11.79
CA LYS A 54 -8.81 -11.03 -11.50
C LYS A 54 -9.55 -11.63 -10.32
N VAL A 55 -10.04 -10.79 -9.41
CA VAL A 55 -10.72 -11.24 -8.20
C VAL A 55 -12.23 -11.13 -8.38
N ASP A 56 -12.92 -12.26 -8.32
CA ASP A 56 -14.39 -12.26 -8.36
C ASP A 56 -15.01 -11.63 -7.10
N PRO A 57 -16.15 -10.93 -7.23
CA PRO A 57 -16.91 -10.64 -8.43
C PRO A 57 -16.47 -9.37 -9.18
N TRP A 58 -15.30 -8.79 -8.84
CA TRP A 58 -14.88 -7.45 -9.27
C TRP A 58 -14.24 -7.40 -10.65
N GLY A 59 -13.75 -8.56 -11.17
CA GLY A 59 -13.16 -8.64 -12.51
C GLY A 59 -11.99 -7.67 -12.70
N ASP A 60 -12.07 -6.82 -13.71
CA ASP A 60 -11.02 -5.85 -14.05
C ASP A 60 -10.82 -4.74 -13.03
N ASP A 61 -11.79 -4.53 -12.14
CA ASP A 61 -11.68 -3.52 -11.08
C ASP A 61 -10.81 -3.97 -9.91
N PHE A 62 -10.50 -5.28 -9.80
CA PHE A 62 -9.60 -5.82 -8.80
C PHE A 62 -8.66 -6.84 -9.42
N ARG A 63 -7.47 -6.39 -9.79
CA ARG A 63 -6.43 -7.23 -10.40
C ARG A 63 -5.23 -7.37 -9.47
N ILE A 64 -4.66 -8.57 -9.40
CA ILE A 64 -3.46 -8.88 -8.62
C ILE A 64 -2.38 -9.37 -9.56
N PHE A 65 -1.22 -8.76 -9.48
CA PHE A 65 0.01 -9.15 -10.16
C PHE A 65 0.93 -9.78 -9.11
N PRO A 66 1.12 -11.10 -9.12
CA PRO A 66 2.05 -11.77 -8.21
C PRO A 66 3.48 -11.26 -8.44
N VAL A 67 4.16 -10.87 -7.36
CA VAL A 67 5.54 -10.39 -7.42
C VAL A 67 6.36 -11.02 -6.31
N ASP A 68 7.67 -11.17 -6.54
CA ASP A 68 8.60 -11.58 -5.51
C ASP A 68 8.87 -10.43 -4.53
N GLY A 69 8.97 -10.75 -3.24
CA GLY A 69 9.12 -9.75 -2.20
C GLY A 69 7.96 -8.76 -2.23
N TYR A 70 8.24 -7.47 -2.44
CA TYR A 70 7.25 -6.39 -2.54
C TYR A 70 7.40 -5.58 -3.83
N GLY A 71 8.12 -6.13 -4.81
CA GLY A 71 8.42 -5.47 -6.07
C GLY A 71 9.84 -4.88 -6.11
N ASN A 72 10.13 -4.17 -7.18
CA ASN A 72 11.41 -3.49 -7.41
C ASN A 72 11.24 -2.31 -8.37
N HIS A 73 12.33 -1.58 -8.62
CA HIS A 73 12.35 -0.39 -9.50
C HIS A 73 11.81 -0.67 -10.91
N GLU A 74 12.17 -1.81 -11.51
CA GLU A 74 11.76 -2.15 -12.89
C GLU A 74 10.26 -2.44 -12.96
N ILE A 75 9.76 -3.21 -11.99
CA ILE A 75 8.34 -3.57 -11.92
C ILE A 75 7.50 -2.32 -11.74
N ILE A 76 7.84 -1.44 -10.77
CA ILE A 76 7.05 -0.22 -10.51
C ILE A 76 7.05 0.70 -11.73
N ARG A 77 8.18 0.94 -12.37
CA ARG A 77 8.28 1.76 -13.58
C ARG A 77 7.41 1.23 -14.70
N SER A 78 7.47 -0.10 -14.93
CA SER A 78 6.64 -0.77 -15.94
C SER A 78 5.16 -0.60 -15.67
N VAL A 79 4.74 -0.77 -14.42
CA VAL A 79 3.33 -0.62 -14.01
C VAL A 79 2.88 0.84 -14.12
N LEU A 80 3.66 1.79 -13.65
CA LEU A 80 3.35 3.22 -13.78
C LEU A 80 3.17 3.63 -15.26
N GLN A 81 4.04 3.15 -16.12
CA GLN A 81 3.98 3.46 -17.56
C GLN A 81 2.75 2.84 -18.24
N LYS A 82 2.45 1.58 -17.94
CA LYS A 82 1.37 0.81 -18.61
C LYS A 82 0.00 1.13 -18.06
N GLU A 83 -0.12 1.19 -16.75
CA GLU A 83 -1.39 1.28 -16.05
C GLU A 83 -1.79 2.71 -15.68
N ARG A 84 -0.84 3.62 -15.56
CA ARG A 84 -1.05 5.03 -15.22
C ARG A 84 -2.02 5.22 -14.04
N PRO A 85 -1.68 4.68 -12.86
CA PRO A 85 -2.53 4.82 -11.69
C PRO A 85 -2.62 6.29 -11.21
N ASP A 86 -3.71 6.61 -10.52
CA ASP A 86 -3.95 7.94 -9.95
C ASP A 86 -3.30 8.14 -8.58
N ALA A 87 -3.01 7.04 -7.86
CA ALA A 87 -2.31 7.06 -6.57
C ALA A 87 -1.62 5.72 -6.30
N LEU A 88 -0.56 5.77 -5.49
CA LEU A 88 0.11 4.60 -4.92
C LEU A 88 -0.22 4.51 -3.44
N TRP A 89 -0.79 3.39 -3.03
CA TRP A 89 -1.04 3.03 -1.63
C TRP A 89 -0.25 1.78 -1.28
N PHE A 90 0.46 1.79 -0.16
CA PHE A 90 1.26 0.64 0.25
C PHE A 90 1.28 0.45 1.76
N MET A 91 1.39 -0.79 2.18
CA MET A 91 1.31 -1.23 3.56
C MET A 91 2.34 -2.34 3.80
N THR A 92 2.88 -2.39 4.93
CA THR A 92 3.72 -3.35 5.65
C THR A 92 4.89 -2.62 6.34
N ASP A 93 5.85 -3.37 6.88
CA ASP A 93 7.02 -2.80 7.55
C ASP A 93 7.82 -1.87 6.61
N PRO A 94 8.18 -0.66 7.04
CA PRO A 94 8.89 0.31 6.19
C PRO A 94 10.20 -0.22 5.62
N ARG A 95 10.87 -1.15 6.30
CA ARG A 95 12.14 -1.73 5.84
C ARG A 95 12.04 -2.45 4.50
N PHE A 96 10.86 -2.91 4.12
CA PHE A 96 10.64 -3.59 2.84
C PHE A 96 10.51 -2.62 1.65
N TYR A 97 10.37 -1.33 1.89
CA TYR A 97 10.16 -0.33 0.83
C TYR A 97 11.34 0.63 0.63
N GLY A 98 12.53 0.33 1.18
CA GLY A 98 13.74 1.13 0.94
C GLY A 98 13.96 1.41 -0.54
N TRP A 99 13.83 0.39 -1.39
CA TRP A 99 13.95 0.50 -2.84
C TRP A 99 12.95 1.48 -3.46
N LEU A 100 11.73 1.58 -2.92
CA LEU A 100 10.70 2.50 -3.41
C LEU A 100 11.05 3.95 -3.05
N TRP A 101 11.49 4.19 -1.83
CA TRP A 101 11.86 5.52 -1.37
C TRP A 101 13.15 6.03 -2.00
N GLU A 102 14.05 5.16 -2.45
CA GLU A 102 15.21 5.56 -3.26
C GLU A 102 14.81 6.31 -4.55
N ILE A 103 13.64 6.02 -5.09
CA ILE A 103 13.10 6.65 -6.32
C ILE A 103 11.85 7.50 -6.03
N GLU A 104 11.64 7.95 -4.79
CA GLU A 104 10.44 8.69 -4.41
C GLU A 104 10.17 9.92 -5.27
N ASN A 105 11.23 10.66 -5.62
CA ASN A 105 11.09 11.86 -6.46
C ASN A 105 10.53 11.52 -7.85
N GLU A 106 10.96 10.41 -8.43
CA GLU A 106 10.46 9.93 -9.71
C GLU A 106 8.99 9.52 -9.60
N VAL A 107 8.64 8.78 -8.57
CA VAL A 107 7.26 8.28 -8.37
C VAL A 107 6.32 9.44 -8.04
N ARG A 108 6.67 10.29 -7.08
CA ARG A 108 5.84 11.43 -6.63
C ARG A 108 5.65 12.51 -7.68
N ALA A 109 6.56 12.60 -8.67
CA ALA A 109 6.35 13.47 -9.82
C ALA A 109 5.15 13.05 -10.69
N ASN A 110 4.71 11.80 -10.59
CA ASN A 110 3.63 11.23 -11.39
C ASN A 110 2.33 11.00 -10.62
N LEU A 111 2.42 10.62 -9.34
CA LEU A 111 1.27 10.32 -8.50
C LEU A 111 1.61 10.44 -7.01
N PRO A 112 0.61 10.71 -6.15
CA PRO A 112 0.83 10.75 -4.71
C PRO A 112 1.14 9.36 -4.15
N MET A 113 2.04 9.33 -3.15
CA MET A 113 2.39 8.16 -2.37
C MET A 113 1.73 8.22 -1.00
N VAL A 114 0.93 7.21 -0.69
CA VAL A 114 0.22 7.05 0.59
C VAL A 114 0.71 5.80 1.28
N TYR A 115 1.42 5.96 2.39
CA TYR A 115 1.93 4.85 3.18
C TYR A 115 1.00 4.56 4.36
N TYR A 116 0.58 3.29 4.49
CA TYR A 116 -0.21 2.83 5.63
C TYR A 116 0.73 2.23 6.68
N HIS A 117 1.03 3.03 7.70
CA HIS A 117 2.08 2.82 8.69
C HIS A 117 1.64 1.86 9.79
N VAL A 118 2.43 0.80 10.01
CA VAL A 118 2.12 -0.30 10.93
C VAL A 118 3.12 -0.44 12.10
N TRP A 119 4.10 0.45 12.24
CA TRP A 119 5.12 0.36 13.27
C TRP A 119 4.56 0.62 14.67
N ASP A 120 4.87 -0.26 15.60
CA ASP A 120 4.31 -0.25 16.95
C ASP A 120 5.36 -0.42 18.07
N ASN A 121 6.65 -0.40 17.74
CA ASN A 121 7.75 -0.59 18.68
C ASN A 121 8.32 0.72 19.22
N PHE A 122 8.77 0.68 20.47
CA PHE A 122 9.53 1.73 21.14
C PHE A 122 10.99 1.33 21.38
N PRO A 123 11.90 2.29 21.42
CA PRO A 123 11.72 3.74 21.24
C PRO A 123 11.29 4.11 19.81
N PRO A 124 10.70 5.33 19.58
CA PRO A 124 10.33 5.79 18.26
C PRO A 124 11.49 5.66 17.26
N PRO A 125 11.27 5.09 16.07
CA PRO A 125 12.32 4.72 15.14
C PRO A 125 12.84 5.93 14.35
N LYS A 126 13.66 6.77 14.96
CA LYS A 126 14.24 7.97 14.33
C LYS A 126 14.96 7.66 13.01
N PHE A 127 15.48 6.44 12.87
CA PHE A 127 16.11 5.97 11.64
C PHE A 127 15.14 5.80 10.46
N ASN A 128 13.82 5.80 10.71
CA ASN A 128 12.81 5.76 9.66
C ASN A 128 12.34 7.17 9.21
N ALA A 129 12.90 8.25 9.77
CA ALA A 129 12.45 9.61 9.47
C ALA A 129 12.46 9.93 7.97
N ASP A 130 13.51 9.57 7.27
CA ASP A 130 13.63 9.81 5.83
C ASP A 130 12.56 9.03 5.05
N PHE A 131 12.28 7.80 5.46
CA PHE A 131 11.23 6.99 4.86
C PHE A 131 9.85 7.62 5.01
N TYR A 132 9.51 8.08 6.22
CA TYR A 132 8.22 8.72 6.47
C TYR A 132 8.07 10.03 5.68
N ASN A 133 9.12 10.85 5.66
CA ASN A 133 9.12 12.12 4.92
C ASN A 133 9.12 11.94 3.39
N SER A 134 9.41 10.74 2.89
CA SER A 134 9.37 10.39 1.47
C SER A 134 7.96 10.10 0.95
N ASN A 135 6.92 10.35 1.74
CA ASN A 135 5.53 10.14 1.35
C ASN A 135 4.76 11.46 1.30
N ASP A 136 3.68 11.50 0.53
CA ASP A 136 2.75 12.63 0.53
C ASP A 136 1.81 12.56 1.74
N VAL A 137 1.37 11.34 2.09
CA VAL A 137 0.50 11.10 3.25
C VAL A 137 0.91 9.80 3.93
N VAL A 138 0.88 9.79 5.26
CA VAL A 138 1.03 8.57 6.07
C VAL A 138 -0.22 8.34 6.90
N ALA A 139 -0.94 7.26 6.62
CA ALA A 139 -2.03 6.79 7.45
C ALA A 139 -1.51 5.82 8.52
N CYS A 140 -1.99 5.94 9.75
CA CYS A 140 -1.49 5.17 10.89
C CYS A 140 -2.58 4.26 11.47
N ILE A 141 -2.27 2.99 11.63
CA ILE A 141 -3.23 1.95 12.06
C ILE A 141 -3.70 2.08 13.50
N SER A 142 -2.96 2.77 14.35
CA SER A 142 -3.27 2.94 15.77
C SER A 142 -2.87 4.33 16.27
N LYS A 143 -3.37 4.71 17.44
CA LYS A 143 -2.95 5.94 18.10
C LYS A 143 -1.45 5.91 18.46
N VAL A 144 -0.94 4.76 18.88
CA VAL A 144 0.49 4.57 19.19
C VAL A 144 1.32 4.82 17.92
N THR A 145 0.96 4.19 16.81
CA THR A 145 1.63 4.37 15.52
C THR A 145 1.60 5.83 15.07
N HIS A 146 0.48 6.53 15.28
CA HIS A 146 0.34 7.94 14.94
C HIS A 146 1.23 8.85 15.82
N GLU A 147 1.30 8.61 17.12
CA GLU A 147 2.19 9.34 18.02
C GLU A 147 3.68 9.10 17.70
N ILE A 148 4.05 7.88 17.35
CA ILE A 148 5.40 7.54 16.86
C ILE A 148 5.72 8.38 15.61
N LEU A 149 4.83 8.42 14.65
CA LEU A 149 5.04 9.18 13.42
C LEU A 149 5.21 10.67 13.70
N LYS A 150 4.34 11.26 14.50
CA LYS A 150 4.43 12.68 14.88
C LYS A 150 5.74 13.03 15.60
N THR A 151 6.29 12.07 16.35
CA THR A 151 7.58 12.23 17.02
C THR A 151 8.76 12.18 16.05
N VAL A 152 8.68 11.31 15.04
CA VAL A 152 9.79 11.01 14.13
C VAL A 152 9.78 11.90 12.89
N ALA A 153 8.61 12.19 12.34
CA ALA A 153 8.41 12.95 11.11
C ALA A 153 7.20 13.91 11.25
N PRO A 154 7.29 14.94 12.10
CA PRO A 154 6.17 15.81 12.43
C PRO A 154 5.62 16.62 11.25
N GLU A 155 6.43 16.85 10.21
CA GLU A 155 6.06 17.66 9.04
C GLU A 155 5.26 16.89 7.98
N VAL A 156 5.26 15.56 8.03
CA VAL A 156 4.50 14.76 7.05
C VAL A 156 3.00 14.82 7.36
N GLU A 157 2.19 14.98 6.32
CA GLU A 157 0.74 14.87 6.48
C GLU A 157 0.37 13.48 6.98
N SER A 158 -0.34 13.40 8.10
CA SER A 158 -0.65 12.13 8.74
C SER A 158 -2.09 12.04 9.23
N HIS A 159 -2.65 10.82 9.16
CA HIS A 159 -4.01 10.54 9.60
C HIS A 159 -4.06 9.26 10.44
N TYR A 160 -4.84 9.30 11.52
CA TYR A 160 -5.20 8.09 12.25
C TYR A 160 -6.30 7.35 11.48
N LEU A 161 -5.98 6.17 10.98
CA LEU A 161 -6.90 5.31 10.24
C LEU A 161 -6.79 3.88 10.82
N PRO A 162 -7.64 3.51 11.80
CA PRO A 162 -7.53 2.22 12.46
C PRO A 162 -7.84 1.06 11.52
N HIS A 163 -7.27 -0.09 11.82
CA HIS A 163 -7.71 -1.35 11.23
C HIS A 163 -9.17 -1.62 11.59
N ALA A 164 -9.85 -2.34 10.72
CA ALA A 164 -11.22 -2.78 10.93
C ALA A 164 -11.33 -4.30 10.82
N VAL A 165 -12.38 -4.84 11.38
CA VAL A 165 -12.81 -6.22 11.21
C VAL A 165 -14.12 -6.24 10.43
N ASN A 166 -14.43 -7.35 9.76
CA ASN A 166 -15.70 -7.50 9.08
C ASN A 166 -16.82 -7.86 10.07
N GLU A 167 -18.07 -7.79 9.60
CA GLU A 167 -19.27 -8.02 10.42
C GLU A 167 -19.42 -9.48 10.90
N THR A 168 -18.58 -10.39 10.42
CA THR A 168 -18.64 -11.83 10.77
C THR A 168 -17.75 -12.23 11.95
N TYR A 169 -17.07 -11.27 12.58
CA TYR A 169 -16.27 -11.49 13.79
C TYR A 169 -17.02 -11.00 15.04
#